data_73a9f56ec22389a34481173e4d892b6f
#
_entry.id   73a9f56ec22389a34481173e4d892b6f
#
_cell.length_a   1.000
_cell.length_b   1.000
_cell.length_c   1.000
_cell.angle_alpha   90.00
_cell.angle_beta   90.00
_cell.angle_gamma   90.00
#
_symmetry.space_group_name_H-M   'P 1'
#
loop_
_entity.id
_entity.type
_entity.pdbx_description
1 polymer ?
#
loop_
_entity_poly.entity_id
_entity_poly.type
_entity_poly.pdbx_seq_one_letter_code
_entity_poly.pdbx_strand_id
1 'polypeptide(L)'
;MTTLPLTPRQVLIDPPVTDAGAVLDALAALLAESTGQTAPVIAEALKSREEQGSTGIGHGVALPHARIDGVTEVAVAALRSAQGISFAAPDGLDVQVFIAVAVPKTAATAHLEILSTLAVRLASEAVRADLLKVHNAEGFCTAMTHSD
;
A
#
# COMPACT_ATOMS: atom_id res chain seq x y z
N MET A 1 11.76 5.76 16.09
CA MET A 1 11.70 4.99 14.82
C MET A 1 10.27 4.49 14.62
N THR A 2 9.67 4.78 13.47
CA THR A 2 8.31 4.36 13.19
C THR A 2 8.28 2.89 12.79
N THR A 3 7.49 2.09 13.48
CA THR A 3 7.31 0.68 13.16
C THR A 3 6.15 0.53 12.17
N LEU A 4 6.37 -0.23 11.10
CA LEU A 4 5.32 -0.48 10.12
C LEU A 4 4.33 -1.52 10.67
N PRO A 5 3.03 -1.20 10.75
CA PRO A 5 2.02 -2.16 11.20
C PRO A 5 1.62 -3.09 10.04
N LEU A 6 2.59 -3.82 9.52
CA LEU A 6 2.39 -4.72 8.40
C LEU A 6 2.70 -6.15 8.81
N THR A 7 1.70 -7.02 8.67
CA THR A 7 1.83 -8.45 8.96
C THR A 7 1.50 -9.26 7.71
N PRO A 8 1.90 -10.54 7.65
CA PRO A 8 1.60 -11.38 6.47
C PRO A 8 0.12 -11.48 6.12
N ARG A 9 -0.78 -11.35 7.10
CA ARG A 9 -2.21 -11.38 6.85
C ARG A 9 -2.70 -10.21 6.01
N GLN A 10 -1.90 -9.16 5.92
CA GLN A 10 -2.23 -7.92 5.22
C GLN A 10 -1.49 -7.78 3.90
N VAL A 11 -0.90 -8.87 3.41
CA VAL A 11 -0.11 -8.86 2.17
C VAL A 11 -0.65 -9.89 1.20
N LEU A 12 -0.88 -9.46 -0.05
CA LEU A 12 -1.24 -10.34 -1.16
C LEU A 12 -0.09 -10.40 -2.16
N ILE A 13 0.30 -11.62 -2.53
CA ILE A 13 1.35 -11.85 -3.52
C ILE A 13 0.73 -12.43 -4.78
N ASP A 14 0.85 -11.69 -5.86
CA ASP A 14 0.34 -12.07 -7.19
C ASP A 14 -1.13 -12.52 -7.19
N PRO A 15 -2.05 -11.74 -6.57
CA PRO A 15 -3.46 -12.07 -6.66
C PRO A 15 -3.96 -11.89 -8.10
N PRO A 16 -5.09 -12.53 -8.47
CA PRO A 16 -5.60 -12.46 -9.84
C PRO A 16 -6.32 -11.14 -10.14
N VAL A 17 -5.65 -10.03 -9.95
CA VAL A 17 -6.16 -8.69 -10.24
C VAL A 17 -5.33 -8.07 -11.36
N THR A 18 -5.96 -7.37 -12.28
CA THR A 18 -5.30 -6.88 -13.48
C THR A 18 -5.49 -5.38 -13.74
N ASP A 19 -6.29 -4.70 -12.93
CA ASP A 19 -6.51 -3.26 -13.09
C ASP A 19 -6.47 -2.53 -11.75
N ALA A 20 -6.33 -1.22 -11.82
CA ALA A 20 -6.19 -0.38 -10.63
C ALA A 20 -7.38 -0.49 -9.68
N GLY A 21 -8.60 -0.53 -10.23
CA GLY A 21 -9.80 -0.66 -9.40
C GLY A 21 -9.82 -1.95 -8.59
N ALA A 22 -9.46 -3.07 -9.23
CA ALA A 22 -9.40 -4.37 -8.57
C ALA A 22 -8.32 -4.40 -7.50
N VAL A 23 -7.18 -3.74 -7.73
CA VAL A 23 -6.11 -3.61 -6.74
C VAL A 23 -6.61 -2.86 -5.51
N LEU A 24 -7.27 -1.74 -5.71
CA LEU A 24 -7.78 -0.93 -4.59
C LEU A 24 -8.87 -1.67 -3.82
N ASP A 25 -9.72 -2.43 -4.51
CA ASP A 25 -10.72 -3.26 -3.83
C ASP A 25 -10.05 -4.35 -2.97
N ALA A 26 -9.01 -4.99 -3.49
CA ALA A 26 -8.30 -6.03 -2.76
C ALA A 26 -7.59 -5.45 -1.52
N LEU A 27 -6.95 -4.30 -1.67
CA LEU A 27 -6.30 -3.62 -0.54
C LEU A 27 -7.33 -3.17 0.49
N ALA A 28 -8.48 -2.68 0.05
CA ALA A 28 -9.56 -2.28 0.96
C ALA A 28 -10.06 -3.46 1.78
N ALA A 29 -10.18 -4.65 1.19
CA ALA A 29 -10.59 -5.84 1.92
C ALA A 29 -9.60 -6.19 3.04
N LEU A 30 -8.30 -6.06 2.77
CA LEU A 30 -7.28 -6.29 3.79
C LEU A 30 -7.35 -5.24 4.90
N LEU A 31 -7.52 -3.98 4.54
CA LEU A 31 -7.63 -2.89 5.51
C LEU A 31 -8.90 -3.00 6.35
N ALA A 32 -9.97 -3.53 5.78
CA ALA A 32 -11.21 -3.75 6.53
C ALA A 32 -11.00 -4.69 7.71
N GLU A 33 -10.19 -5.72 7.54
CA GLU A 33 -9.88 -6.65 8.62
C GLU A 33 -9.13 -5.97 9.77
N SER A 34 -8.26 -5.03 9.45
CA SER A 34 -7.43 -4.35 10.44
C SER A 34 -8.14 -3.19 11.13
N THR A 35 -9.07 -2.54 10.45
CA THR A 35 -9.66 -1.29 10.94
C THR A 35 -11.06 -1.44 11.52
N GLY A 36 -11.74 -2.54 11.19
CA GLY A 36 -13.14 -2.71 11.56
C GLY A 36 -14.11 -1.94 10.66
N GLN A 37 -13.61 -1.18 9.69
CA GLN A 37 -14.46 -0.51 8.71
C GLN A 37 -14.81 -1.46 7.57
N THR A 38 -15.88 -1.16 6.83
CA THR A 38 -16.29 -2.02 5.73
C THR A 38 -15.39 -1.82 4.51
N ALA A 39 -15.17 -2.89 3.77
CA ALA A 39 -14.35 -2.83 2.57
C ALA A 39 -14.87 -1.81 1.53
N PRO A 40 -16.18 -1.72 1.24
CA PRO A 40 -16.67 -0.72 0.29
C PRO A 40 -16.38 0.72 0.70
N VAL A 41 -16.46 1.05 1.99
CA VAL A 41 -16.15 2.39 2.49
C VAL A 41 -14.68 2.72 2.25
N ILE A 42 -13.79 1.78 2.56
CA ILE A 42 -12.36 1.95 2.37
C ILE A 42 -12.01 2.05 0.89
N ALA A 43 -12.59 1.17 0.07
CA ALA A 43 -12.35 1.18 -1.38
C ALA A 43 -12.75 2.51 -1.99
N GLU A 44 -13.91 3.05 -1.62
CA GLU A 44 -14.37 4.33 -2.13
C GLU A 44 -13.41 5.46 -1.74
N ALA A 45 -12.94 5.46 -0.50
CA ALA A 45 -12.00 6.48 -0.03
C ALA A 45 -10.68 6.42 -0.80
N LEU A 46 -10.14 5.22 -1.02
CA LEU A 46 -8.90 5.04 -1.77
C LEU A 46 -9.06 5.48 -3.23
N LYS A 47 -10.17 5.09 -3.87
CA LYS A 47 -10.44 5.45 -5.26
C LYS A 47 -10.64 6.96 -5.42
N SER A 48 -11.35 7.57 -4.49
CA SER A 48 -11.59 9.00 -4.48
C SER A 48 -10.27 9.78 -4.36
N ARG A 49 -9.35 9.31 -3.51
CA ARG A 49 -8.03 9.93 -3.38
C ARG A 49 -7.21 9.79 -4.67
N GLU A 50 -7.26 8.63 -5.33
CA GLU A 50 -6.54 8.40 -6.59
C GLU A 50 -7.04 9.33 -7.71
N GLU A 51 -8.34 9.64 -7.72
CA GLU A 51 -8.91 10.56 -8.71
C GLU A 51 -8.35 11.98 -8.59
N GLN A 52 -7.88 12.35 -7.41
CA GLN A 52 -7.28 13.67 -7.18
C GLN A 52 -5.85 13.76 -7.70
N GLY A 53 -5.22 12.62 -7.96
CA GLY A 53 -3.86 12.51 -8.45
C GLY A 53 -3.27 11.19 -8.07
N SER A 54 -2.43 10.63 -8.94
CA SER A 54 -1.83 9.33 -8.70
C SER A 54 -0.99 9.30 -7.44
N THR A 55 -1.12 8.22 -6.67
CA THR A 55 -0.24 7.95 -5.52
C THR A 55 1.00 7.14 -5.93
N GLY A 56 1.20 6.93 -7.23
CA GLY A 56 2.43 6.34 -7.74
C GLY A 56 3.61 7.24 -7.46
N ILE A 57 4.71 6.65 -6.99
CA ILE A 57 5.93 7.41 -6.67
C ILE A 57 7.06 7.09 -7.64
N GLY A 58 6.77 6.35 -8.71
CA GLY A 58 7.77 5.93 -9.67
C GLY A 58 8.41 4.61 -9.30
N HIS A 59 9.23 4.09 -10.19
CA HIS A 59 9.97 2.83 -10.00
C HIS A 59 9.09 1.62 -9.75
N GLY A 60 7.85 1.64 -10.24
CA GLY A 60 6.92 0.52 -10.07
C GLY A 60 6.27 0.44 -8.70
N VAL A 61 6.23 1.55 -7.95
CA VAL A 61 5.67 1.60 -6.60
C VAL A 61 4.54 2.62 -6.50
N ALA A 62 3.49 2.28 -5.78
CA ALA A 62 2.42 3.20 -5.45
C ALA A 62 2.07 3.09 -3.96
N LEU A 63 1.66 4.22 -3.39
CA LEU A 63 1.26 4.31 -1.98
C LEU A 63 -0.19 4.84 -1.89
N PRO A 64 -1.19 4.03 -2.28
CA PRO A 64 -2.59 4.43 -2.13
C PRO A 64 -2.86 4.73 -0.66
N HIS A 65 -3.49 5.86 -0.36
CA HIS A 65 -3.78 6.21 1.02
C HIS A 65 -5.01 7.10 1.10
N ALA A 66 -5.68 7.06 2.23
CA ALA A 66 -6.84 7.90 2.45
C ALA A 66 -7.08 8.08 3.94
N ARG A 67 -7.69 9.22 4.27
CA ARG A 67 -8.24 9.44 5.59
C ARG A 67 -9.63 8.83 5.62
N ILE A 68 -9.89 8.01 6.62
CA ILE A 68 -11.13 7.24 6.68
C ILE A 68 -11.79 7.46 8.02
N ASP A 69 -13.05 7.90 7.98
CA ASP A 69 -13.83 8.13 9.17
C ASP A 69 -14.04 6.80 9.91
N GLY A 70 -13.93 6.83 11.23
CA GLY A 70 -14.09 5.64 12.06
C GLY A 70 -12.83 4.82 12.26
N VAL A 71 -11.77 5.12 11.50
CA VAL A 71 -10.47 4.47 11.72
C VAL A 71 -9.78 5.17 12.90
N THR A 72 -9.31 4.39 13.86
CA THR A 72 -8.70 4.92 15.08
C THR A 72 -7.18 4.85 15.09
N GLU A 73 -6.61 3.92 14.35
CA GLU A 73 -5.17 3.75 14.24
C GLU A 73 -4.78 3.55 12.79
N VAL A 74 -3.58 3.97 12.42
CA VAL A 74 -3.05 3.77 11.07
C VAL A 74 -2.99 2.27 10.77
N ALA A 75 -3.50 1.88 9.60
CA ALA A 75 -3.43 0.50 9.13
C ALA A 75 -2.74 0.47 7.77
N VAL A 76 -1.98 -0.59 7.51
CA VAL A 76 -1.21 -0.76 6.28
C VAL A 76 -1.54 -2.11 5.67
N ALA A 77 -1.68 -2.16 4.36
CA ALA A 77 -1.84 -3.40 3.60
C ALA A 77 -0.97 -3.31 2.35
N ALA A 78 -0.57 -4.44 1.81
CA ALA A 78 0.29 -4.46 0.64
C ALA A 78 -0.15 -5.49 -0.39
N LEU A 79 0.19 -5.22 -1.65
CA LEU A 79 -0.07 -6.12 -2.76
C LEU A 79 1.12 -6.05 -3.71
N ARG A 80 1.65 -7.20 -4.09
CA ARG A 80 2.67 -7.27 -5.13
C ARG A 80 2.12 -8.01 -6.33
N SER A 81 2.29 -7.40 -7.52
CA SER A 81 1.95 -8.03 -8.79
C SER A 81 3.20 -8.07 -9.67
N ALA A 82 3.72 -9.26 -9.92
CA ALA A 82 4.93 -9.42 -10.73
C ALA A 82 4.70 -8.95 -12.18
N GLN A 83 3.48 -9.05 -12.68
CA GLN A 83 3.14 -8.64 -14.04
C GLN A 83 3.05 -7.12 -14.21
N GLY A 84 2.85 -6.40 -13.12
CA GLY A 84 2.65 -4.97 -13.19
C GLY A 84 1.23 -4.60 -13.59
N ILE A 85 0.79 -3.44 -13.11
CA ILE A 85 -0.57 -2.95 -13.33
C ILE A 85 -0.50 -1.47 -13.68
N SER A 86 -1.22 -1.06 -14.72
CA SER A 86 -1.27 0.34 -15.09
C SER A 86 -1.97 1.14 -14.00
N PHE A 87 -1.30 2.14 -13.46
CA PHE A 87 -1.79 2.92 -12.33
C PHE A 87 -1.55 4.42 -12.50
N ALA A 88 -1.36 4.86 -13.74
CA ALA A 88 -1.10 6.26 -14.10
C ALA A 88 0.05 6.88 -13.29
N ALA A 89 1.11 6.12 -13.06
CA ALA A 89 2.27 6.60 -12.32
C ALA A 89 2.98 7.72 -13.08
N PRO A 90 3.65 8.65 -12.36
CA PRO A 90 4.31 9.80 -12.99
C PRO A 90 5.36 9.46 -14.04
N ASP A 91 6.03 8.30 -13.89
CA ASP A 91 7.06 7.88 -14.84
C ASP A 91 6.51 7.03 -15.99
N GLY A 92 5.19 6.82 -16.04
CA GLY A 92 4.55 6.03 -17.09
C GLY A 92 4.76 4.53 -16.98
N LEU A 93 5.44 4.05 -15.94
CA LEU A 93 5.69 2.63 -15.76
C LEU A 93 4.52 1.95 -15.04
N ASP A 94 4.33 0.66 -15.32
CA ASP A 94 3.38 -0.14 -14.57
C ASP A 94 3.86 -0.29 -13.12
N VAL A 95 2.90 -0.43 -12.21
CA VAL A 95 3.18 -0.56 -10.79
C VAL A 95 3.14 -2.04 -10.39
N GLN A 96 4.15 -2.49 -9.67
CA GLN A 96 4.27 -3.87 -9.20
C GLN A 96 4.11 -3.99 -7.69
N VAL A 97 4.35 -2.91 -6.95
CA VAL A 97 4.27 -2.89 -5.49
C VAL A 97 3.30 -1.80 -5.07
N PHE A 98 2.26 -2.21 -4.35
CA PHE A 98 1.26 -1.29 -3.82
C PHE A 98 1.25 -1.42 -2.31
N ILE A 99 1.41 -0.30 -1.61
CA ILE A 99 1.29 -0.28 -0.15
C ILE A 99 0.23 0.74 0.21
N ALA A 100 -0.90 0.26 0.70
CA ALA A 100 -2.04 1.08 1.04
C ALA A 100 -2.02 1.47 2.50
N VAL A 101 -2.40 2.69 2.79
CA VAL A 101 -2.43 3.22 4.16
C VAL A 101 -3.80 3.83 4.44
N ALA A 102 -4.45 3.32 5.49
CA ALA A 102 -5.68 3.91 6.01
C ALA A 102 -5.32 4.69 7.27
N VAL A 103 -5.67 5.97 7.29
CA VAL A 103 -5.34 6.84 8.43
C VAL A 103 -6.60 7.39 9.07
N PRO A 104 -6.57 7.64 10.40
CA PRO A 104 -7.68 8.31 11.06
C PRO A 104 -7.96 9.67 10.43
N LYS A 105 -9.22 10.01 10.28
CA LYS A 105 -9.61 11.29 9.68
C LYS A 105 -9.08 12.49 10.46
N THR A 106 -8.90 12.32 11.76
CA THR A 106 -8.43 13.36 12.65
C THR A 106 -6.91 13.41 12.84
N ALA A 107 -6.19 12.43 12.31
CA ALA A 107 -4.74 12.38 12.47
C ALA A 107 -4.07 13.37 11.52
N ALA A 108 -3.49 14.43 12.07
CA ALA A 108 -2.86 15.48 11.26
C ALA A 108 -1.44 15.10 10.81
N THR A 109 -0.67 14.45 11.68
CA THR A 109 0.75 14.17 11.44
C THR A 109 1.09 12.69 11.30
N ALA A 110 0.31 11.79 11.89
CA ALA A 110 0.62 10.36 11.88
C ALA A 110 0.75 9.80 10.47
N HIS A 111 -0.10 10.23 9.52
CA HIS A 111 -0.03 9.71 8.16
C HIS A 111 1.19 10.25 7.40
N LEU A 112 1.67 11.45 7.73
CA LEU A 112 2.88 11.98 7.11
C LEU A 112 4.10 11.17 7.52
N GLU A 113 4.17 10.76 8.79
CA GLU A 113 5.26 9.92 9.28
C GLU A 113 5.28 8.56 8.60
N ILE A 114 4.12 7.90 8.50
CA ILE A 114 4.06 6.57 7.89
C ILE A 114 4.35 6.64 6.39
N LEU A 115 3.79 7.62 5.69
CA LEU A 115 4.05 7.78 4.27
C LEU A 115 5.52 8.11 4.00
N SER A 116 6.11 8.96 4.83
CA SER A 116 7.52 9.31 4.73
C SER A 116 8.41 8.10 4.96
N THR A 117 8.11 7.31 5.99
CA THR A 117 8.84 6.07 6.30
C THR A 117 8.78 5.10 5.12
N LEU A 118 7.60 4.91 4.55
CA LEU A 118 7.41 4.04 3.40
C LEU A 118 8.16 4.56 2.18
N ALA A 119 8.06 5.86 1.90
CA ALA A 119 8.72 6.45 0.74
C ALA A 119 10.25 6.31 0.83
N VAL A 120 10.81 6.56 2.01
CA VAL A 120 12.26 6.41 2.23
C VAL A 120 12.68 4.94 2.02
N ARG A 121 11.93 4.01 2.59
CA ARG A 121 12.23 2.58 2.45
C ARG A 121 12.18 2.16 0.98
N LEU A 122 11.14 2.58 0.27
CA LEU A 122 10.90 2.20 -1.12
C LEU A 122 11.76 2.98 -2.13
N ALA A 123 12.44 4.02 -1.69
CA ALA A 123 13.43 4.70 -2.52
C ALA A 123 14.68 3.83 -2.72
N SER A 124 14.89 2.84 -1.87
CA SER A 124 16.03 1.93 -1.98
C SER A 124 15.82 0.93 -3.12
N GLU A 125 16.74 0.93 -4.08
CA GLU A 125 16.72 -0.03 -5.18
C GLU A 125 16.85 -1.47 -4.67
N ALA A 126 17.66 -1.68 -3.64
CA ALA A 126 17.83 -3.01 -3.04
C ALA A 126 16.54 -3.53 -2.43
N VAL A 127 15.81 -2.67 -1.71
CA VAL A 127 14.52 -3.05 -1.12
C VAL A 127 13.52 -3.39 -2.22
N ARG A 128 13.41 -2.56 -3.26
CA ARG A 128 12.50 -2.83 -4.36
C ARG A 128 12.82 -4.15 -5.06
N ALA A 129 14.10 -4.44 -5.26
CA ALA A 129 14.53 -5.70 -5.86
C ALA A 129 14.14 -6.90 -4.99
N ASP A 130 14.32 -6.79 -3.68
CA ASP A 130 13.93 -7.84 -2.74
C ASP A 130 12.43 -8.09 -2.77
N LEU A 131 11.62 -7.04 -2.80
CA LEU A 131 10.16 -7.16 -2.84
C LEU A 131 9.67 -7.90 -4.10
N LEU A 132 10.39 -7.76 -5.21
CA LEU A 132 10.04 -8.46 -6.45
C LEU A 132 10.48 -9.92 -6.46
N LYS A 133 11.38 -10.31 -5.56
CA LYS A 133 11.89 -11.69 -5.48
C LYS A 133 11.16 -12.56 -4.47
N VAL A 134 10.40 -11.97 -3.56
CA VAL A 134 9.75 -12.76 -2.53
C VAL A 134 8.68 -13.69 -3.12
N HIS A 135 8.45 -14.82 -2.46
CA HIS A 135 7.50 -15.82 -2.91
C HIS A 135 6.23 -15.88 -2.07
N ASN A 136 6.22 -15.18 -0.93
CA ASN A 136 5.08 -15.23 -0.02
C ASN A 136 4.98 -13.93 0.79
N ALA A 137 3.88 -13.81 1.51
CA ALA A 137 3.60 -12.62 2.33
C ALA A 137 4.63 -12.42 3.44
N GLU A 138 5.13 -13.50 4.04
CA GLU A 138 6.14 -13.41 5.10
C GLU A 138 7.43 -12.81 4.57
N GLY A 139 7.89 -13.24 3.39
CA GLY A 139 9.06 -12.68 2.75
C GLY A 139 8.90 -11.21 2.43
N PHE A 140 7.71 -10.82 1.97
CA PHE A 140 7.40 -9.41 1.69
C PHE A 140 7.53 -8.56 2.96
N CYS A 141 6.94 -9.01 4.06
CA CYS A 141 7.02 -8.29 5.34
C CYS A 141 8.47 -8.17 5.82
N THR A 142 9.25 -9.24 5.70
CA THR A 142 10.66 -9.21 6.09
C THR A 142 11.43 -8.18 5.28
N ALA A 143 11.22 -8.14 3.96
CA ALA A 143 11.89 -7.17 3.10
C ALA A 143 11.51 -5.73 3.44
N MET A 144 10.24 -5.50 3.81
CA MET A 144 9.77 -4.16 4.17
C MET A 144 10.25 -3.70 5.54
N THR A 145 10.39 -4.61 6.49
CA THR A 145 10.66 -4.26 7.88
C THR A 145 12.10 -4.51 8.32
N HIS A 146 12.85 -5.27 7.52
CA HIS A 146 14.24 -5.57 7.85
C HIS A 146 15.10 -4.32 7.77
N SER A 147 15.84 -4.04 8.83
CA SER A 147 16.73 -2.89 8.92
C SER A 147 18.15 -3.34 8.62
N ASP A 148 18.75 -2.74 7.62
CA ASP A 148 20.15 -3.02 7.26
C ASP A 148 21.12 -2.21 8.09
#